data_da37f2935320866547002c721e47fe68
#
_entry.id   da37f2935320866547002c721e47fe68
#
_cell.length_a   1.000
_cell.length_b   1.000
_cell.length_c   1.000
_cell.angle_alpha   90.00
_cell.angle_beta   90.00
_cell.angle_gamma   90.00
#
_symmetry.space_group_name_H-M   'P 1'
#
loop_
_entity.id
_entity.type
_entity.pdbx_description
1 polymer ?
#
loop_
_entity_poly.entity_id
_entity_poly.type
_entity_poly.pdbx_seq_one_letter_code
_entity_poly.pdbx_strand_id
1 'polypeptide(L)'
;FCGSTAVHAHGQTGAPRRIHDVNSGRTKVDIDLTVQRYICSECGRSFSPPSPDIMESRHLTRRLYDEIRHEAFTKPLSTVALKYGYSDTIIGKIFDEYSKELASAHGPVIAPRVLGIDEKHIVHNMRAIFTDIENRVLLEMCPDNKKDTVIAAIESMVGYDTNIEVVTMDMSCGYRTYVQECLPNAAIVVDKFHVCQSVYEKIAKARSKIMAYIGALIQAEPEGGAKKRMIAVRNLAQTNTYLFKFNAKNLAKSERRISAMANICATFPEFNHLRLIKERFDRIYTAPDRKTAEAYCKEWAELIPPSGCRQIEAWKKRFEVEPELFDDLRSAKNTLTRKWHEEIFNYFEPNRRFTNAVTEGLNRMVEDMSRMGNGYSFERLRARALYSDKVAALVVYTMQTESVPVAEEPSCDKPPHAMGYMSLLSFSKPKVHWETVCSMKPEFAPQEDSLLAFSNYVREDDDNGECQLQDGSCAAEEQEVE
;
A
#
# COMPACT_ATOMS: atom_id res chain seq x y z
N PHE A 1 -39.30 13.32 34.19
CA PHE A 1 -40.64 13.66 34.70
C PHE A 1 -40.61 13.70 36.23
N CYS A 2 -41.78 13.93 36.89
CA CYS A 2 -41.87 14.08 38.35
C CYS A 2 -41.74 12.78 39.16
N GLY A 3 -41.59 11.62 38.50
CA GLY A 3 -41.45 10.30 39.14
C GLY A 3 -42.75 9.68 39.63
N SER A 4 -43.90 10.36 39.48
CA SER A 4 -45.20 9.84 39.91
C SER A 4 -45.69 8.69 39.02
N THR A 5 -46.31 7.70 39.61
CA THR A 5 -46.99 6.59 38.96
C THR A 5 -48.48 6.86 38.69
N ALA A 6 -49.02 8.00 39.19
CA ALA A 6 -50.43 8.40 39.00
C ALA A 6 -50.63 8.97 37.58
N VAL A 7 -50.80 8.10 36.62
CA VAL A 7 -50.97 8.46 35.20
C VAL A 7 -52.28 7.89 34.65
N HIS A 8 -52.97 8.65 33.79
CA HIS A 8 -54.24 8.24 33.16
C HIS A 8 -54.11 8.36 31.64
N ALA A 9 -54.84 7.51 30.92
CA ALA A 9 -54.96 7.60 29.48
C ALA A 9 -55.59 8.95 29.11
N HIS A 10 -54.94 9.65 28.13
CA HIS A 10 -55.32 10.99 27.70
C HIS A 10 -55.48 11.06 26.16
N GLY A 11 -56.30 10.18 25.61
CA GLY A 11 -56.54 10.06 24.19
C GLY A 11 -55.34 9.45 23.43
N GLN A 12 -55.48 9.39 22.12
CA GLN A 12 -54.43 8.93 21.20
C GLN A 12 -53.78 10.10 20.52
N THR A 13 -52.61 9.88 19.90
CA THR A 13 -52.10 10.85 18.90
C THR A 13 -53.09 11.00 17.77
N GLY A 14 -53.30 12.23 17.27
CA GLY A 14 -54.35 12.50 16.28
C GLY A 14 -54.24 11.65 15.02
N ALA A 15 -53.56 12.13 13.98
CA ALA A 15 -53.27 11.30 12.80
C ALA A 15 -52.19 10.25 13.10
N PRO A 16 -52.35 9.04 12.56
CA PRO A 16 -51.27 8.03 12.61
C PRO A 16 -49.94 8.59 12.05
N ARG A 17 -48.86 8.29 12.75
CA ARG A 17 -47.51 8.63 12.27
C ARG A 17 -47.00 7.51 11.37
N ARG A 18 -46.56 7.86 10.15
CA ARG A 18 -45.94 6.90 9.22
C ARG A 18 -44.51 6.66 9.63
N ILE A 19 -44.18 5.41 9.91
CA ILE A 19 -42.86 4.92 10.31
C ILE A 19 -42.38 3.95 9.24
N HIS A 20 -41.22 4.22 8.66
CA HIS A 20 -40.62 3.33 7.68
C HIS A 20 -40.00 2.11 8.34
N ASP A 21 -40.15 0.95 7.73
CA ASP A 21 -39.64 -0.33 8.19
C ASP A 21 -38.77 -0.99 7.12
N VAL A 22 -38.12 -2.10 7.47
CA VAL A 22 -37.33 -2.93 6.55
C VAL A 22 -38.18 -3.35 5.35
N ASN A 23 -37.62 -3.19 4.15
CA ASN A 23 -38.32 -3.54 2.91
C ASN A 23 -38.63 -5.05 2.85
N SER A 24 -39.80 -5.41 2.41
CA SER A 24 -40.14 -6.78 2.05
C SER A 24 -39.79 -7.05 0.58
N GLY A 25 -38.61 -7.62 0.34
CA GLY A 25 -38.07 -7.77 -1.01
C GLY A 25 -37.83 -6.41 -1.69
N ARG A 26 -38.60 -6.11 -2.76
CA ARG A 26 -38.56 -4.83 -3.47
C ARG A 26 -39.64 -3.83 -3.03
N THR A 27 -40.49 -4.23 -2.10
CA THR A 27 -41.63 -3.41 -1.64
C THR A 27 -41.27 -2.67 -0.36
N LYS A 28 -41.48 -1.36 -0.33
CA LYS A 28 -41.35 -0.54 0.87
C LYS A 28 -42.46 -0.89 1.84
N VAL A 29 -42.09 -0.99 3.12
CA VAL A 29 -43.01 -1.26 4.21
C VAL A 29 -43.08 -0.03 5.11
N ASP A 30 -44.29 0.45 5.33
CA ASP A 30 -44.60 1.55 6.23
C ASP A 30 -45.57 1.05 7.32
N ILE A 31 -45.35 1.51 8.54
CA ILE A 31 -46.20 1.24 9.70
C ILE A 31 -46.93 2.54 10.06
N ASP A 32 -48.22 2.52 10.00
CA ASP A 32 -49.06 3.64 10.52
C ASP A 32 -49.24 3.49 12.04
N LEU A 33 -48.46 4.26 12.83
CA LEU A 33 -48.37 4.15 14.27
C LEU A 33 -49.29 5.14 14.96
N THR A 34 -50.26 4.62 15.75
CA THR A 34 -51.05 5.40 16.66
C THR A 34 -50.59 5.12 18.11
N VAL A 35 -50.25 6.18 18.86
CA VAL A 35 -49.67 6.03 20.20
C VAL A 35 -50.65 6.56 21.25
N GLN A 36 -50.89 5.78 22.29
CA GLN A 36 -51.67 6.21 23.48
C GLN A 36 -50.87 7.31 24.21
N ARG A 37 -51.55 8.43 24.48
CA ARG A 37 -51.05 9.50 25.35
C ARG A 37 -51.51 9.30 26.75
N TYR A 38 -50.71 9.74 27.70
CA TYR A 38 -50.98 9.73 29.12
C TYR A 38 -50.81 11.13 29.68
N ILE A 39 -51.53 11.41 30.79
CA ILE A 39 -51.36 12.62 31.57
C ILE A 39 -51.07 12.22 33.04
N CYS A 40 -50.13 12.92 33.64
CA CYS A 40 -49.82 12.76 35.06
C CYS A 40 -50.77 13.59 35.90
N SER A 41 -51.45 12.98 36.90
CA SER A 41 -52.39 13.67 37.78
C SER A 41 -51.71 14.66 38.73
N GLU A 42 -50.45 14.45 39.06
CA GLU A 42 -49.73 15.31 40.01
C GLU A 42 -49.11 16.55 39.34
N CYS A 43 -48.45 16.40 38.18
CA CYS A 43 -47.79 17.52 37.55
C CYS A 43 -48.50 18.05 36.28
N GLY A 44 -49.62 17.45 35.87
CA GLY A 44 -50.41 17.88 34.73
C GLY A 44 -49.75 17.71 33.35
N ARG A 45 -48.55 17.15 33.28
CA ARG A 45 -47.85 16.95 32.00
C ARG A 45 -48.39 15.74 31.25
N SER A 46 -48.64 15.94 29.95
CA SER A 46 -48.97 14.84 29.05
C SER A 46 -47.73 14.31 28.35
N PHE A 47 -47.67 13.01 28.12
CA PHE A 47 -46.57 12.33 27.43
C PHE A 47 -47.09 11.11 26.67
N SER A 48 -46.31 10.67 25.72
CA SER A 48 -46.45 9.37 25.06
C SER A 48 -45.27 8.49 25.50
N PRO A 49 -45.48 7.23 25.86
CA PRO A 49 -44.36 6.34 26.17
C PRO A 49 -43.50 6.16 24.94
N PRO A 50 -42.17 6.21 25.09
CA PRO A 50 -41.28 5.93 23.96
C PRO A 50 -41.39 4.46 23.55
N SER A 51 -41.38 4.19 22.27
CA SER A 51 -41.25 2.82 21.74
C SER A 51 -39.79 2.48 21.56
N PRO A 52 -39.29 1.41 22.20
CA PRO A 52 -37.88 1.01 22.05
C PRO A 52 -37.53 0.60 20.59
N ASP A 53 -38.54 0.14 19.84
CA ASP A 53 -38.37 -0.35 18.47
C ASP A 53 -38.44 0.76 17.42
N ILE A 54 -38.68 2.02 17.82
CA ILE A 54 -38.87 3.14 16.92
C ILE A 54 -37.87 4.26 17.21
N MET A 55 -37.19 4.71 16.13
CA MET A 55 -36.37 5.92 16.12
C MET A 55 -37.28 7.13 15.84
N GLU A 56 -37.93 7.67 16.86
CA GLU A 56 -38.95 8.71 16.70
C GLU A 56 -38.46 9.95 15.97
N SER A 57 -37.23 10.37 16.23
CA SER A 57 -36.60 11.53 15.56
C SER A 57 -36.38 11.34 14.05
N ARG A 58 -36.48 10.11 13.55
CA ARG A 58 -36.19 9.76 12.16
C ARG A 58 -37.38 9.11 11.43
N HIS A 59 -38.47 8.84 12.11
CA HIS A 59 -39.65 8.16 11.57
C HIS A 59 -39.34 6.81 10.93
N LEU A 60 -38.45 6.01 11.55
CA LEU A 60 -38.11 4.67 11.10
C LEU A 60 -37.99 3.69 12.28
N THR A 61 -38.11 2.40 11.98
CA THR A 61 -37.89 1.36 13.00
C THR A 61 -36.40 1.21 13.30
N ARG A 62 -36.07 0.74 14.49
CA ARG A 62 -34.70 0.49 14.95
C ARG A 62 -34.02 -0.53 14.01
N ARG A 63 -34.71 -1.61 13.63
CA ARG A 63 -34.16 -2.63 12.72
C ARG A 63 -33.81 -2.05 11.32
N LEU A 64 -34.63 -1.14 10.79
CA LEU A 64 -34.29 -0.44 9.55
C LEU A 64 -33.08 0.49 9.73
N TYR A 65 -33.01 1.19 10.87
CA TYR A 65 -31.84 2.01 11.18
C TYR A 65 -30.57 1.18 11.25
N ASP A 66 -30.61 0.01 11.90
CA ASP A 66 -29.47 -0.90 12.01
C ASP A 66 -29.05 -1.48 10.65
N GLU A 67 -30.01 -1.85 9.80
CA GLU A 67 -29.71 -2.28 8.42
C GLU A 67 -29.05 -1.17 7.61
N ILE A 68 -29.59 0.05 7.65
CA ILE A 68 -29.01 1.21 6.92
C ILE A 68 -27.60 1.50 7.40
N ARG A 69 -27.35 1.57 8.72
CA ARG A 69 -26.01 1.92 9.23
C ARG A 69 -24.97 0.87 8.88
N HIS A 70 -25.32 -0.42 8.87
CA HIS A 70 -24.43 -1.49 8.44
C HIS A 70 -24.15 -1.44 6.92
N GLU A 71 -25.19 -1.29 6.11
CA GLU A 71 -25.00 -1.18 4.64
C GLU A 71 -24.22 0.06 4.25
N ALA A 72 -24.36 1.16 4.98
CA ALA A 72 -23.62 2.39 4.73
C ALA A 72 -22.09 2.22 4.88
N PHE A 73 -21.61 1.21 5.61
CA PHE A 73 -20.18 0.89 5.70
C PHE A 73 -19.68 -0.03 4.57
N THR A 74 -20.57 -0.82 3.96
CA THR A 74 -20.20 -1.80 2.94
C THR A 74 -20.50 -1.35 1.51
N LYS A 75 -21.41 -0.39 1.35
CA LYS A 75 -21.86 0.12 0.04
C LYS A 75 -21.70 1.63 -0.07
N PRO A 76 -21.59 2.20 -1.29
CA PRO A 76 -21.65 3.65 -1.48
C PRO A 76 -22.91 4.27 -0.85
N LEU A 77 -22.76 5.44 -0.20
CA LEU A 77 -23.89 6.10 0.48
C LEU A 77 -25.07 6.39 -0.47
N SER A 78 -24.78 6.81 -1.70
CA SER A 78 -25.78 7.04 -2.73
C SER A 78 -26.57 5.77 -3.12
N THR A 79 -25.90 4.61 -3.14
CA THR A 79 -26.56 3.32 -3.38
C THR A 79 -27.51 2.97 -2.25
N VAL A 80 -27.10 3.18 -1.01
CA VAL A 80 -27.94 2.97 0.19
C VAL A 80 -29.11 3.95 0.19
N ALA A 81 -28.84 5.22 -0.10
CA ALA A 81 -29.86 6.26 -0.23
C ALA A 81 -30.95 5.88 -1.25
N LEU A 82 -30.53 5.43 -2.42
CA LEU A 82 -31.45 4.97 -3.47
C LEU A 82 -32.27 3.74 -3.03
N LYS A 83 -31.63 2.75 -2.40
CA LYS A 83 -32.29 1.52 -1.92
C LYS A 83 -33.43 1.81 -0.96
N TYR A 84 -33.21 2.69 0.00
CA TYR A 84 -34.18 2.97 1.05
C TYR A 84 -35.05 4.21 0.80
N GLY A 85 -34.76 4.98 -0.28
CA GLY A 85 -35.51 6.17 -0.65
C GLY A 85 -35.27 7.37 0.27
N TYR A 86 -34.06 7.48 0.81
CA TYR A 86 -33.61 8.63 1.58
C TYR A 86 -32.64 9.50 0.77
N SER A 87 -32.38 10.72 1.24
CA SER A 87 -31.32 11.55 0.65
C SER A 87 -29.95 11.10 1.14
N ASP A 88 -28.90 11.33 0.30
CA ASP A 88 -27.50 11.09 0.65
C ASP A 88 -27.10 11.78 1.97
N THR A 89 -27.70 12.95 2.23
CA THR A 89 -27.47 13.70 3.48
C THR A 89 -27.95 12.94 4.72
N ILE A 90 -29.11 12.28 4.64
CA ILE A 90 -29.66 11.50 5.76
C ILE A 90 -28.81 10.26 6.00
N ILE A 91 -28.48 9.53 4.95
CA ILE A 91 -27.61 8.35 5.02
C ILE A 91 -26.23 8.74 5.55
N GLY A 92 -25.68 9.87 5.07
CA GLY A 92 -24.40 10.41 5.56
C GLY A 92 -24.42 10.73 7.05
N LYS A 93 -25.51 11.29 7.58
CA LYS A 93 -25.64 11.52 9.04
C LYS A 93 -25.71 10.21 9.84
N ILE A 94 -26.44 9.21 9.33
CA ILE A 94 -26.49 7.88 9.96
C ILE A 94 -25.10 7.25 9.98
N PHE A 95 -24.37 7.33 8.88
CA PHE A 95 -22.98 6.86 8.79
C PHE A 95 -22.08 7.58 9.80
N ASP A 96 -22.14 8.90 9.88
CA ASP A 96 -21.29 9.71 10.76
C ASP A 96 -21.57 9.43 12.24
N GLU A 97 -22.84 9.20 12.61
CA GLU A 97 -23.23 8.79 13.97
C GLU A 97 -22.68 7.42 14.32
N TYR A 98 -22.87 6.44 13.43
CA TYR A 98 -22.38 5.08 13.65
C TYR A 98 -20.85 5.02 13.67
N SER A 99 -20.17 5.85 12.87
CA SER A 99 -18.70 5.98 12.90
C SER A 99 -18.20 6.40 14.28
N LYS A 100 -18.89 7.32 14.95
CA LYS A 100 -18.55 7.77 16.31
C LYS A 100 -18.78 6.68 17.35
N GLU A 101 -19.86 5.91 17.21
CA GLU A 101 -20.12 4.75 18.08
C GLU A 101 -19.02 3.71 17.95
N LEU A 102 -18.63 3.36 16.71
CA LEU A 102 -17.57 2.42 16.45
C LEU A 102 -16.21 2.91 16.97
N ALA A 103 -15.89 4.19 16.78
CA ALA A 103 -14.66 4.78 17.31
C ALA A 103 -14.59 4.72 18.84
N SER A 104 -15.72 5.00 19.52
CA SER A 104 -15.81 4.92 20.99
C SER A 104 -15.70 3.48 21.50
N ALA A 105 -16.26 2.52 20.76
CA ALA A 105 -16.22 1.10 21.14
C ALA A 105 -14.85 0.46 20.85
N HIS A 106 -14.08 1.02 19.91
CA HIS A 106 -12.81 0.44 19.48
C HIS A 106 -11.70 0.57 20.50
N GLY A 107 -11.76 1.59 21.34
CA GLY A 107 -10.68 1.90 22.29
C GLY A 107 -9.41 2.43 21.61
N PRO A 108 -8.32 2.56 22.38
CA PRO A 108 -7.03 3.00 21.84
C PRO A 108 -6.44 1.95 20.87
N VAL A 109 -5.70 2.42 19.88
CA VAL A 109 -4.97 1.56 18.96
C VAL A 109 -3.85 0.85 19.73
N ILE A 110 -3.82 -0.47 19.67
CA ILE A 110 -2.76 -1.27 20.30
C ILE A 110 -1.51 -1.18 19.41
N ALA A 111 -0.37 -0.82 20.00
CA ALA A 111 0.91 -0.73 19.33
C ALA A 111 1.32 -2.11 18.78
N PRO A 112 1.59 -2.26 17.47
CA PRO A 112 2.05 -3.51 16.87
C PRO A 112 3.54 -3.73 17.15
N ARG A 113 4.04 -4.95 17.03
CA ARG A 113 5.47 -5.22 17.09
C ARG A 113 6.20 -4.65 15.87
N VAL A 114 5.58 -4.71 14.69
CA VAL A 114 6.12 -4.20 13.42
C VAL A 114 5.16 -3.17 12.86
N LEU A 115 5.53 -1.91 13.00
CA LEU A 115 4.75 -0.77 12.51
C LEU A 115 5.17 -0.40 11.08
N GLY A 116 4.21 -0.32 10.16
CA GLY A 116 4.41 0.25 8.83
C GLY A 116 3.98 1.72 8.79
N ILE A 117 4.82 2.56 8.20
CA ILE A 117 4.51 3.99 7.97
C ILE A 117 4.68 4.27 6.47
N ASP A 118 3.68 4.91 5.87
CA ASP A 118 3.70 5.31 4.46
C ASP A 118 2.98 6.64 4.26
N GLU A 119 3.21 7.27 3.10
CA GLU A 119 2.51 8.48 2.68
C GLU A 119 1.65 8.21 1.45
N LYS A 120 0.40 8.68 1.49
CA LYS A 120 -0.48 8.55 0.34
C LYS A 120 -1.25 9.83 0.06
N HIS A 121 -1.32 10.22 -1.20
CA HIS A 121 -2.19 11.31 -1.63
C HIS A 121 -3.64 10.81 -1.70
N ILE A 122 -4.46 11.23 -0.73
CA ILE A 122 -5.86 10.81 -0.57
C ILE A 122 -6.70 12.03 -0.26
N VAL A 123 -7.83 12.20 -0.97
CA VAL A 123 -8.77 13.32 -0.79
C VAL A 123 -8.02 14.65 -0.71
N HIS A 124 -7.34 15.00 -1.81
CA HIS A 124 -6.64 16.27 -2.06
C HIS A 124 -5.43 16.60 -1.15
N ASN A 125 -5.03 15.70 -0.24
CA ASN A 125 -3.88 15.92 0.64
C ASN A 125 -2.98 14.69 0.74
N MET A 126 -1.70 14.92 1.06
CA MET A 126 -0.80 13.86 1.51
C MET A 126 -1.19 13.47 2.94
N ARG A 127 -1.31 12.17 3.18
CA ARG A 127 -1.75 11.58 4.44
C ARG A 127 -0.71 10.58 4.93
N ALA A 128 -0.40 10.62 6.22
CA ALA A 128 0.36 9.56 6.85
C ALA A 128 -0.57 8.37 7.15
N ILE A 129 -0.10 7.16 6.86
CA ILE A 129 -0.84 5.91 7.03
C ILE A 129 -0.01 4.99 7.91
N PHE A 130 -0.63 4.42 8.91
CA PHE A 130 -0.04 3.51 9.87
C PHE A 130 -0.68 2.13 9.77
N THR A 131 0.15 1.09 9.73
CA THR A 131 -0.29 -0.29 9.53
C THR A 131 0.42 -1.25 10.49
N ASP A 132 -0.26 -2.30 10.88
CA ASP A 132 0.34 -3.49 11.46
C ASP A 132 0.77 -4.41 10.33
N ILE A 133 2.08 -4.54 10.13
CA ILE A 133 2.65 -5.34 9.03
C ILE A 133 2.40 -6.83 9.22
N GLU A 134 2.47 -7.33 10.46
CA GLU A 134 2.31 -8.75 10.76
C GLU A 134 0.86 -9.21 10.65
N ASN A 135 -0.06 -8.43 11.23
CA ASN A 135 -1.49 -8.75 11.21
C ASN A 135 -2.20 -8.20 9.95
N ARG A 136 -1.50 -7.41 9.12
CA ARG A 136 -2.02 -6.81 7.88
C ARG A 136 -3.25 -5.92 8.12
N VAL A 137 -3.20 -5.10 9.15
CA VAL A 137 -4.31 -4.24 9.57
C VAL A 137 -3.92 -2.77 9.39
N LEU A 138 -4.87 -1.98 8.88
CA LEU A 138 -4.78 -0.53 8.91
C LEU A 138 -5.04 -0.05 10.34
N LEU A 139 -4.07 0.63 10.93
CA LEU A 139 -4.16 1.14 12.31
C LEU A 139 -4.72 2.56 12.35
N GLU A 140 -4.21 3.42 11.47
CA GLU A 140 -4.60 4.82 11.45
C GLU A 140 -4.33 5.47 10.08
N MET A 141 -5.16 6.47 9.75
CA MET A 141 -4.97 7.40 8.65
C MET A 141 -5.00 8.83 9.20
N CYS A 142 -3.91 9.54 9.08
CA CYS A 142 -3.82 10.91 9.59
C CYS A 142 -4.48 11.94 8.66
N PRO A 143 -4.95 13.08 9.18
CA PRO A 143 -5.51 14.16 8.37
C PRO A 143 -4.47 14.83 7.45
N ASP A 144 -3.19 14.72 7.76
CA ASP A 144 -2.06 15.18 6.94
C ASP A 144 -0.79 14.37 7.28
N ASN A 145 0.35 14.74 6.71
CA ASN A 145 1.66 14.13 6.96
C ASN A 145 2.61 15.05 7.75
N LYS A 146 2.08 16.08 8.44
CA LYS A 146 2.89 17.01 9.20
C LYS A 146 3.49 16.39 10.45
N LYS A 147 4.63 16.93 10.90
CA LYS A 147 5.38 16.44 12.06
C LYS A 147 4.49 16.21 13.27
N ASP A 148 3.75 17.24 13.69
CA ASP A 148 2.95 17.19 14.92
C ASP A 148 1.84 16.14 14.83
N THR A 149 1.21 16.00 13.66
CA THR A 149 0.18 15.02 13.41
C THR A 149 0.72 13.60 13.46
N VAL A 150 1.88 13.37 12.83
CA VAL A 150 2.54 12.06 12.79
C VAL A 150 3.03 11.64 14.17
N ILE A 151 3.68 12.58 14.90
CA ILE A 151 4.13 12.34 16.28
C ILE A 151 2.95 12.00 17.19
N ALA A 152 1.87 12.80 17.16
CA ALA A 152 0.68 12.55 17.96
C ALA A 152 0.04 11.19 17.66
N ALA A 153 0.04 10.75 16.38
CA ALA A 153 -0.44 9.44 16.01
C ALA A 153 0.44 8.31 16.58
N ILE A 154 1.77 8.43 16.49
CA ILE A 154 2.69 7.47 17.08
C ILE A 154 2.52 7.42 18.60
N GLU A 155 2.51 8.57 19.26
CA GLU A 155 2.33 8.67 20.72
C GLU A 155 1.00 8.09 21.20
N SER A 156 -0.08 8.22 20.41
CA SER A 156 -1.37 7.64 20.74
C SER A 156 -1.38 6.11 20.71
N MET A 157 -0.48 5.49 19.94
CA MET A 157 -0.28 4.04 19.89
C MET A 157 0.67 3.55 20.98
N VAL A 158 1.57 4.45 21.43
CA VAL A 158 2.57 4.18 22.46
C VAL A 158 1.91 4.31 23.83
N GLY A 159 1.33 3.21 24.33
CA GLY A 159 0.94 3.11 25.73
C GLY A 159 2.16 2.95 26.64
N TYR A 160 1.93 2.70 27.95
CA TYR A 160 3.00 2.48 28.93
C TYR A 160 3.90 1.26 28.64
N ASP A 161 3.54 0.42 27.65
CA ASP A 161 4.23 -0.81 27.28
C ASP A 161 4.34 -0.88 25.74
N THR A 162 5.33 -0.21 25.18
CA THR A 162 5.54 -0.19 23.72
C THR A 162 6.23 -1.45 23.24
N ASN A 163 5.51 -2.28 22.52
CA ASN A 163 6.05 -3.44 21.83
C ASN A 163 6.58 -3.16 20.42
N ILE A 164 6.69 -1.88 20.00
CA ILE A 164 7.18 -1.58 18.65
C ILE A 164 8.69 -1.82 18.59
N GLU A 165 9.08 -2.96 18.02
CA GLU A 165 10.49 -3.33 17.81
C GLU A 165 11.03 -2.86 16.46
N VAL A 166 10.17 -2.82 15.43
CA VAL A 166 10.56 -2.49 14.07
C VAL A 166 9.58 -1.50 13.47
N VAL A 167 10.11 -0.50 12.77
CA VAL A 167 9.33 0.43 11.94
C VAL A 167 9.76 0.28 10.49
N THR A 168 8.83 -0.11 9.60
CA THR A 168 9.07 -0.13 8.16
C THR A 168 8.58 1.17 7.53
N MET A 169 9.39 1.78 6.68
CA MET A 169 9.06 3.06 6.05
C MET A 169 9.85 3.29 4.77
N ASP A 170 9.46 4.29 4.01
CA ASP A 170 10.22 4.79 2.87
C ASP A 170 11.44 5.61 3.30
N MET A 171 12.33 5.94 2.36
CA MET A 171 13.52 6.77 2.63
C MET A 171 13.13 8.25 2.86
N SER A 172 12.29 8.52 3.85
CA SER A 172 11.89 9.87 4.28
C SER A 172 12.71 10.35 5.48
N CYS A 173 13.48 11.43 5.30
CA CYS A 173 14.27 12.00 6.40
C CYS A 173 13.39 12.54 7.53
N GLY A 174 12.20 13.06 7.20
CA GLY A 174 11.23 13.54 8.19
C GLY A 174 10.75 12.40 9.09
N TYR A 175 10.22 11.35 8.49
CA TYR A 175 9.74 10.20 9.26
C TYR A 175 10.84 9.52 10.06
N ARG A 176 12.06 9.40 9.51
CA ARG A 176 13.19 8.90 10.30
C ARG A 176 13.38 9.69 11.59
N THR A 177 13.37 11.02 11.50
CA THR A 177 13.50 11.88 12.68
C THR A 177 12.34 11.69 13.66
N TYR A 178 11.09 11.63 13.17
CA TYR A 178 9.91 11.46 14.02
C TYR A 178 9.92 10.12 14.74
N VAL A 179 10.26 9.05 14.01
CA VAL A 179 10.39 7.72 14.61
C VAL A 179 11.50 7.67 15.66
N GLN A 180 12.66 8.27 15.39
CA GLN A 180 13.77 8.31 16.34
C GLN A 180 13.44 9.13 17.60
N GLU A 181 12.63 10.19 17.47
CA GLU A 181 12.15 10.99 18.61
C GLU A 181 11.16 10.19 19.48
N CYS A 182 10.19 9.49 18.88
CA CYS A 182 9.11 8.81 19.60
C CYS A 182 9.47 7.38 20.01
N LEU A 183 10.27 6.69 19.21
CA LEU A 183 10.59 5.26 19.33
C LEU A 183 12.09 5.01 19.25
N PRO A 184 12.91 5.54 20.20
CA PRO A 184 14.35 5.51 20.11
C PRO A 184 14.95 4.10 20.12
N ASN A 185 14.20 3.10 20.60
CA ASN A 185 14.64 1.69 20.69
C ASN A 185 14.17 0.86 19.47
N ALA A 186 13.28 1.38 18.63
CA ALA A 186 12.78 0.66 17.47
C ALA A 186 13.81 0.69 16.33
N ALA A 187 14.00 -0.45 15.68
CA ALA A 187 14.84 -0.53 14.50
C ALA A 187 14.08 -0.04 13.27
N ILE A 188 14.60 0.96 12.59
CA ILE A 188 14.03 1.42 11.31
C ILE A 188 14.51 0.50 10.19
N VAL A 189 13.59 0.00 9.38
CA VAL A 189 13.85 -0.80 8.19
C VAL A 189 13.29 -0.05 6.98
N VAL A 190 14.15 0.36 6.06
CA VAL A 190 13.73 1.02 4.83
C VAL A 190 13.14 -0.02 3.88
N ASP A 191 12.02 0.33 3.25
CA ASP A 191 11.39 -0.55 2.28
C ASP A 191 12.30 -0.83 1.09
N LYS A 192 12.54 -2.12 0.87
CA LYS A 192 13.38 -2.65 -0.21
C LYS A 192 12.94 -2.15 -1.58
N PHE A 193 11.63 -2.02 -1.83
CA PHE A 193 11.11 -1.59 -3.12
C PHE A 193 11.59 -0.18 -3.46
N HIS A 194 11.49 0.75 -2.53
CA HIS A 194 11.93 2.14 -2.72
C HIS A 194 13.45 2.27 -2.90
N VAL A 195 14.24 1.44 -2.18
CA VAL A 195 15.69 1.38 -2.42
C VAL A 195 16.00 0.89 -3.83
N CYS A 196 15.38 -0.20 -4.25
CA CYS A 196 15.56 -0.77 -5.58
C CYS A 196 15.12 0.21 -6.67
N GLN A 197 13.95 0.82 -6.53
CA GLN A 197 13.44 1.82 -7.47
C GLN A 197 14.41 2.98 -7.63
N SER A 198 14.88 3.55 -6.52
CA SER A 198 15.85 4.66 -6.55
C SER A 198 17.13 4.31 -7.31
N VAL A 199 17.67 3.10 -7.12
CA VAL A 199 18.88 2.65 -7.84
C VAL A 199 18.58 2.39 -9.33
N TYR A 200 17.45 1.76 -9.65
CA TYR A 200 17.09 1.48 -11.04
C TYR A 200 16.80 2.74 -11.85
N GLU A 201 16.25 3.78 -11.25
CA GLU A 201 16.11 5.10 -11.89
C GLU A 201 17.47 5.70 -12.27
N LYS A 202 18.48 5.57 -11.40
CA LYS A 202 19.85 6.01 -11.69
C LYS A 202 20.50 5.16 -12.80
N ILE A 203 20.28 3.84 -12.79
CA ILE A 203 20.70 2.94 -13.85
C ILE A 203 20.06 3.33 -15.20
N ALA A 204 18.76 3.67 -15.20
CA ALA A 204 18.07 4.12 -16.41
C ALA A 204 18.64 5.46 -16.93
N LYS A 205 18.99 6.40 -16.04
CA LYS A 205 19.67 7.66 -16.41
C LYS A 205 21.03 7.39 -17.01
N ALA A 206 21.86 6.54 -16.39
CA ALA A 206 23.16 6.14 -16.92
C ALA A 206 23.02 5.48 -18.30
N ARG A 207 22.03 4.60 -18.50
CA ARG A 207 21.72 4.03 -19.82
C ARG A 207 21.43 5.09 -20.87
N SER A 208 20.65 6.12 -20.52
CA SER A 208 20.36 7.21 -21.46
C SER A 208 21.60 8.01 -21.85
N LYS A 209 22.50 8.29 -20.89
CA LYS A 209 23.80 8.92 -21.15
C LYS A 209 24.68 8.06 -22.08
N ILE A 210 24.75 6.75 -21.82
CA ILE A 210 25.48 5.79 -22.68
C ILE A 210 24.91 5.81 -24.10
N MET A 211 23.60 5.82 -24.29
CA MET A 211 22.96 5.88 -25.61
C MET A 211 23.33 7.16 -26.38
N ALA A 212 23.39 8.30 -25.67
CA ALA A 212 23.83 9.57 -26.27
C ALA A 212 25.32 9.52 -26.66
N TYR A 213 26.17 9.05 -25.75
CA TYR A 213 27.61 8.88 -25.98
C TYR A 213 27.90 7.98 -27.20
N ILE A 214 27.26 6.81 -27.27
CA ILE A 214 27.36 5.91 -28.43
C ILE A 214 26.89 6.60 -29.71
N GLY A 215 25.86 7.45 -29.63
CA GLY A 215 25.45 8.26 -30.79
C GLY A 215 26.55 9.18 -31.31
N ALA A 216 27.29 9.83 -30.44
CA ALA A 216 28.43 10.66 -30.78
C ALA A 216 29.59 9.83 -31.35
N LEU A 217 29.90 8.67 -30.78
CA LEU A 217 30.91 7.75 -31.31
C LEU A 217 30.58 7.30 -32.73
N ILE A 218 29.32 6.94 -33.00
CA ILE A 218 28.88 6.52 -34.34
C ILE A 218 28.99 7.67 -35.34
N GLN A 219 28.74 8.92 -34.94
CA GLN A 219 28.93 10.07 -35.84
C GLN A 219 30.40 10.30 -36.20
N ALA A 220 31.30 10.08 -35.25
CA ALA A 220 32.75 10.24 -35.46
C ALA A 220 33.37 9.07 -36.25
N GLU A 221 32.72 7.90 -36.29
CA GLU A 221 33.24 6.72 -37.01
C GLU A 221 33.16 6.91 -38.52
N PRO A 222 34.23 6.61 -39.26
CA PRO A 222 34.23 6.65 -40.72
C PRO A 222 33.17 5.72 -41.34
N GLU A 223 32.68 6.11 -42.53
CA GLU A 223 31.72 5.26 -43.26
C GLU A 223 32.34 3.89 -43.59
N GLY A 224 31.63 2.83 -43.18
CA GLY A 224 32.12 1.46 -43.37
C GLY A 224 31.29 0.42 -42.66
N GLY A 225 31.78 -0.81 -42.65
CA GLY A 225 31.13 -1.96 -42.00
C GLY A 225 31.04 -1.80 -40.48
N ALA A 226 32.06 -1.21 -39.83
CA ALA A 226 32.09 -0.96 -38.41
C ALA A 226 30.93 -0.01 -37.99
N LYS A 227 30.80 1.14 -38.66
CA LYS A 227 29.72 2.10 -38.41
C LYS A 227 28.34 1.48 -38.58
N LYS A 228 28.10 0.71 -39.64
CA LYS A 228 26.84 0.01 -39.88
C LYS A 228 26.52 -0.97 -38.76
N ARG A 229 27.53 -1.71 -38.28
CA ARG A 229 27.35 -2.63 -37.12
C ARG A 229 27.01 -1.88 -35.83
N MET A 230 27.71 -0.79 -35.52
CA MET A 230 27.44 0.03 -34.34
C MET A 230 26.02 0.60 -34.39
N ILE A 231 25.55 1.09 -35.55
CA ILE A 231 24.17 1.58 -35.74
C ILE A 231 23.17 0.44 -35.46
N ALA A 232 23.39 -0.75 -36.04
CA ALA A 232 22.49 -1.87 -35.85
C ALA A 232 22.38 -2.29 -34.35
N VAL A 233 23.51 -2.37 -33.64
CA VAL A 233 23.53 -2.75 -32.21
C VAL A 233 22.98 -1.63 -31.34
N ARG A 234 23.23 -0.35 -31.65
CA ARG A 234 22.59 0.76 -30.95
C ARG A 234 21.05 0.71 -31.07
N ASN A 235 20.56 0.47 -32.29
CA ASN A 235 19.11 0.31 -32.54
C ASN A 235 18.55 -0.89 -31.75
N LEU A 236 19.29 -2.02 -31.68
CA LEU A 236 18.92 -3.17 -30.87
C LEU A 236 18.79 -2.79 -29.36
N ALA A 237 19.75 -2.01 -28.84
CA ALA A 237 19.71 -1.54 -27.45
C ALA A 237 18.57 -0.52 -27.20
N GLN A 238 18.21 0.27 -28.21
CA GLN A 238 17.13 1.25 -28.13
C GLN A 238 15.75 0.59 -28.15
N THR A 239 15.53 -0.37 -29.03
CA THR A 239 14.23 -1.07 -29.16
C THR A 239 13.98 -2.08 -28.04
N ASN A 240 15.04 -2.60 -27.41
CA ASN A 240 14.93 -3.63 -26.36
C ASN A 240 15.32 -3.08 -24.99
N THR A 241 14.74 -1.95 -24.59
CA THR A 241 15.02 -1.31 -23.28
C THR A 241 14.76 -2.21 -22.09
N TYR A 242 13.79 -3.12 -22.21
CA TYR A 242 13.41 -4.09 -21.18
C TYR A 242 14.57 -5.05 -20.82
N LEU A 243 15.50 -5.32 -21.73
CA LEU A 243 16.66 -6.17 -21.44
C LEU A 243 17.50 -5.64 -20.29
N PHE A 244 17.58 -4.32 -20.15
CA PHE A 244 18.31 -3.67 -19.05
C PHE A 244 17.54 -3.67 -17.72
N LYS A 245 16.24 -3.96 -17.75
CA LYS A 245 15.41 -4.11 -16.54
C LYS A 245 15.45 -5.55 -16.01
N PHE A 246 15.66 -6.53 -16.88
CA PHE A 246 15.66 -7.94 -16.52
C PHE A 246 16.84 -8.32 -15.64
N ASN A 247 16.58 -9.19 -14.66
CA ASN A 247 17.61 -9.94 -13.95
C ASN A 247 18.11 -11.12 -14.80
N ALA A 248 19.18 -11.78 -14.36
CA ALA A 248 19.78 -12.90 -15.07
C ALA A 248 18.75 -14.03 -15.37
N LYS A 249 17.82 -14.33 -14.43
CA LYS A 249 16.77 -15.34 -14.59
C LYS A 249 15.80 -14.99 -15.73
N ASN A 250 15.38 -13.73 -15.80
CA ASN A 250 14.46 -13.28 -16.86
C ASN A 250 15.14 -13.18 -18.22
N LEU A 251 16.44 -12.86 -18.27
CA LEU A 251 17.22 -12.94 -19.50
C LEU A 251 17.35 -14.39 -19.97
N ALA A 252 17.59 -15.34 -19.06
CA ALA A 252 17.76 -16.76 -19.35
C ALA A 252 16.49 -17.44 -19.89
N LYS A 253 15.32 -16.84 -19.78
CA LYS A 253 14.06 -17.39 -20.35
C LYS A 253 14.05 -17.48 -21.89
N SER A 254 14.99 -16.83 -22.60
CA SER A 254 15.00 -16.80 -24.05
C SER A 254 16.41 -16.63 -24.58
N GLU A 255 16.85 -17.56 -25.43
CA GLU A 255 18.16 -17.46 -26.14
C GLU A 255 18.29 -16.18 -26.95
N ARG A 256 17.20 -15.72 -27.56
CA ARG A 256 17.17 -14.43 -28.27
C ARG A 256 17.52 -13.26 -27.35
N ARG A 257 17.03 -13.24 -26.11
CA ARG A 257 17.34 -12.21 -25.11
C ARG A 257 18.81 -12.26 -24.70
N ILE A 258 19.34 -13.46 -24.47
CA ILE A 258 20.75 -13.68 -24.13
C ILE A 258 21.64 -13.19 -25.26
N SER A 259 21.38 -13.64 -26.50
CA SER A 259 22.16 -13.26 -27.68
C SER A 259 22.10 -11.75 -27.95
N ALA A 260 20.94 -11.12 -27.81
CA ALA A 260 20.79 -9.69 -27.99
C ALA A 260 21.62 -8.91 -26.93
N MET A 261 21.53 -9.27 -25.66
CA MET A 261 22.30 -8.63 -24.59
C MET A 261 23.80 -8.87 -24.76
N ALA A 262 24.23 -10.09 -25.11
CA ALA A 262 25.61 -10.42 -25.35
C ALA A 262 26.21 -9.58 -26.52
N ASN A 263 25.45 -9.43 -27.60
CA ASN A 263 25.87 -8.59 -28.74
C ASN A 263 26.00 -7.11 -28.36
N ILE A 264 25.05 -6.58 -27.60
CA ILE A 264 25.10 -5.20 -27.09
C ILE A 264 26.32 -5.00 -26.19
N CYS A 265 26.57 -5.89 -25.24
CA CYS A 265 27.68 -5.78 -24.30
C CYS A 265 29.06 -5.99 -24.98
N ALA A 266 29.14 -6.88 -25.95
CA ALA A 266 30.37 -7.09 -26.72
C ALA A 266 30.75 -5.93 -27.64
N THR A 267 29.75 -5.18 -28.12
CA THR A 267 29.98 -4.02 -28.99
C THR A 267 30.26 -2.75 -28.20
N PHE A 268 29.65 -2.59 -27.05
CA PHE A 268 29.74 -1.39 -26.21
C PHE A 268 30.05 -1.78 -24.76
N PRO A 269 31.31 -1.63 -24.33
CA PRO A 269 31.74 -2.00 -22.96
C PRO A 269 31.02 -1.22 -21.87
N GLU A 270 30.51 -0.01 -22.17
CA GLU A 270 29.72 0.81 -21.24
C GLU A 270 28.45 0.11 -20.84
N PHE A 271 27.77 -0.59 -21.74
CA PHE A 271 26.58 -1.38 -21.41
C PHE A 271 26.93 -2.63 -20.61
N ASN A 272 28.08 -3.25 -20.87
CA ASN A 272 28.53 -4.36 -20.04
C ASN A 272 28.81 -3.91 -18.60
N HIS A 273 29.46 -2.76 -18.43
CA HIS A 273 29.69 -2.18 -17.11
C HIS A 273 28.39 -1.81 -16.39
N LEU A 274 27.43 -1.20 -17.10
CA LEU A 274 26.10 -0.88 -16.55
C LEU A 274 25.37 -2.15 -16.08
N ARG A 275 25.44 -3.21 -16.87
CA ARG A 275 24.85 -4.50 -16.52
C ARG A 275 25.50 -5.09 -15.27
N LEU A 276 26.82 -5.04 -15.17
CA LEU A 276 27.57 -5.50 -14.02
C LEU A 276 27.15 -4.74 -12.75
N ILE A 277 26.98 -3.41 -12.83
CA ILE A 277 26.47 -2.59 -11.74
C ILE A 277 25.09 -3.09 -11.28
N LYS A 278 24.19 -3.34 -12.25
CA LYS A 278 22.85 -3.83 -11.93
C LYS A 278 22.87 -5.19 -11.25
N GLU A 279 23.58 -6.16 -11.82
CA GLU A 279 23.65 -7.52 -11.28
C GLU A 279 24.27 -7.58 -9.89
N ARG A 280 25.32 -6.78 -9.64
CA ARG A 280 25.92 -6.67 -8.31
C ARG A 280 24.99 -6.01 -7.30
N PHE A 281 24.19 -5.04 -7.74
CA PHE A 281 23.16 -4.46 -6.88
C PHE A 281 22.06 -5.49 -6.54
N ASP A 282 21.53 -6.19 -7.54
CA ASP A 282 20.51 -7.22 -7.33
C ASP A 282 20.97 -8.30 -6.33
N ARG A 283 22.27 -8.62 -6.34
CA ARG A 283 22.87 -9.59 -5.45
C ARG A 283 22.82 -9.17 -3.98
N ILE A 284 22.81 -7.88 -3.65
CA ILE A 284 22.75 -7.41 -2.26
C ILE A 284 21.56 -8.02 -1.53
N TYR A 285 20.38 -8.00 -2.16
CA TYR A 285 19.13 -8.49 -1.56
C TYR A 285 18.97 -10.01 -1.56
N THR A 286 19.95 -10.75 -2.10
CA THR A 286 20.02 -12.22 -1.98
C THR A 286 20.84 -12.68 -0.78
N ALA A 287 21.51 -11.77 -0.09
CA ALA A 287 22.37 -12.08 1.05
C ALA A 287 21.59 -12.75 2.18
N PRO A 288 22.13 -13.79 2.82
CA PRO A 288 21.49 -14.47 3.93
C PRO A 288 21.49 -13.63 5.22
N ASP A 289 22.47 -12.76 5.40
CA ASP A 289 22.70 -11.97 6.60
C ASP A 289 23.28 -10.58 6.26
N ARG A 290 23.32 -9.71 7.26
CA ARG A 290 23.79 -8.33 7.14
C ARG A 290 25.24 -8.25 6.68
N LYS A 291 26.13 -9.05 7.27
CA LYS A 291 27.58 -9.03 6.95
C LYS A 291 27.81 -9.34 5.47
N THR A 292 27.12 -10.34 4.95
CA THR A 292 27.18 -10.71 3.53
C THR A 292 26.59 -9.62 2.63
N ALA A 293 25.46 -9.01 3.04
CA ALA A 293 24.84 -7.91 2.30
C ALA A 293 25.75 -6.68 2.21
N GLU A 294 26.39 -6.31 3.31
CA GLU A 294 27.38 -5.21 3.35
C GLU A 294 28.62 -5.50 2.48
N ALA A 295 29.11 -6.75 2.47
CA ALA A 295 30.19 -7.15 1.58
C ALA A 295 29.80 -7.00 0.09
N TYR A 296 28.60 -7.46 -0.29
CA TYR A 296 28.08 -7.30 -1.64
C TYR A 296 27.85 -5.83 -2.02
N CYS A 297 27.40 -5.02 -1.08
CA CYS A 297 27.26 -3.57 -1.29
C CYS A 297 28.62 -2.90 -1.52
N LYS A 298 29.67 -3.32 -0.81
CA LYS A 298 31.02 -2.82 -1.03
C LYS A 298 31.53 -3.17 -2.42
N GLU A 299 31.37 -4.43 -2.87
CA GLU A 299 31.72 -4.85 -4.24
C GLU A 299 30.98 -4.02 -5.29
N TRP A 300 29.68 -3.81 -5.07
CA TRP A 300 28.86 -2.98 -5.94
C TRP A 300 29.33 -1.52 -5.98
N ALA A 301 29.65 -0.96 -4.82
CA ALA A 301 30.10 0.43 -4.69
C ALA A 301 31.44 0.71 -5.39
N GLU A 302 32.31 -0.30 -5.54
CA GLU A 302 33.58 -0.18 -6.28
C GLU A 302 33.37 -0.01 -7.79
N LEU A 303 32.25 -0.51 -8.34
CA LEU A 303 31.90 -0.36 -9.76
C LEU A 303 31.40 1.06 -10.12
N ILE A 304 31.17 1.91 -9.12
CA ILE A 304 30.65 3.27 -9.31
C ILE A 304 31.79 4.26 -9.16
N PRO A 305 31.93 5.24 -10.10
CA PRO A 305 33.06 6.16 -10.06
C PRO A 305 33.14 6.92 -8.74
N PRO A 306 34.33 7.02 -8.16
CA PRO A 306 34.55 7.80 -6.93
C PRO A 306 34.46 9.30 -7.22
N SER A 307 34.42 10.11 -6.17
CA SER A 307 34.66 11.55 -6.24
C SER A 307 36.16 11.84 -6.08
N GLY A 308 36.70 12.74 -6.89
CA GLY A 308 38.09 13.20 -6.83
C GLY A 308 38.97 12.71 -8.01
N CYS A 309 39.75 13.64 -8.58
CA CYS A 309 40.45 13.42 -9.84
C CYS A 309 41.39 12.20 -9.86
N ARG A 310 42.20 11.99 -8.83
CA ARG A 310 43.14 10.86 -8.80
C ARG A 310 42.44 9.50 -8.73
N GLN A 311 41.40 9.42 -7.94
CA GLN A 311 40.61 8.19 -7.80
C GLN A 311 39.82 7.90 -9.08
N ILE A 312 39.31 8.94 -9.76
CA ILE A 312 38.61 8.82 -11.06
C ILE A 312 39.54 8.24 -12.13
N GLU A 313 40.76 8.76 -12.27
CA GLU A 313 41.73 8.25 -13.24
C GLU A 313 42.09 6.79 -12.99
N ALA A 314 42.34 6.41 -11.75
CA ALA A 314 42.59 5.02 -11.38
C ALA A 314 41.38 4.12 -11.67
N TRP A 315 40.18 4.61 -11.43
CA TRP A 315 38.93 3.89 -11.72
C TRP A 315 38.73 3.73 -13.23
N LYS A 316 38.87 4.82 -14.01
CA LYS A 316 38.79 4.81 -15.47
C LYS A 316 39.79 3.81 -16.08
N LYS A 317 41.04 3.79 -15.60
CA LYS A 317 42.06 2.83 -16.05
C LYS A 317 41.67 1.36 -15.72
N ARG A 318 40.98 1.13 -14.61
CA ARG A 318 40.55 -0.21 -14.19
C ARG A 318 39.40 -0.75 -15.05
N PHE A 319 38.42 0.09 -15.35
CA PHE A 319 37.17 -0.33 -16.00
C PHE A 319 37.10 0.03 -17.51
N GLU A 320 37.98 0.85 -18.01
CA GLU A 320 38.08 1.27 -19.43
C GLU A 320 36.79 1.89 -20.00
N VAL A 321 36.00 2.56 -19.16
CA VAL A 321 34.77 3.27 -19.52
C VAL A 321 34.80 4.70 -18.99
N GLU A 322 34.03 5.61 -19.63
CA GLU A 322 33.96 7.00 -19.22
C GLU A 322 33.21 7.18 -17.90
N PRO A 323 33.84 7.74 -16.84
CA PRO A 323 33.24 7.86 -15.51
C PRO A 323 31.95 8.70 -15.48
N GLU A 324 31.87 9.73 -16.34
CA GLU A 324 30.76 10.68 -16.40
C GLU A 324 29.43 10.01 -16.77
N LEU A 325 29.48 8.89 -17.50
CA LEU A 325 28.31 8.11 -17.86
C LEU A 325 27.60 7.50 -16.64
N PHE A 326 28.32 7.34 -15.54
CA PHE A 326 27.85 6.70 -14.30
C PHE A 326 27.72 7.65 -13.12
N ASP A 327 27.87 8.96 -13.32
CA ASP A 327 27.84 9.99 -12.26
C ASP A 327 26.57 9.95 -11.40
N ASP A 328 25.44 9.74 -12.03
CA ASP A 328 24.14 9.66 -11.33
C ASP A 328 24.11 8.55 -10.28
N LEU A 329 24.88 7.49 -10.46
CA LEU A 329 24.97 6.36 -9.52
C LEU A 329 25.75 6.71 -8.23
N ARG A 330 26.54 7.79 -8.22
CA ARG A 330 27.23 8.24 -6.99
C ARG A 330 26.24 8.62 -5.88
N SER A 331 25.07 9.18 -6.24
CA SER A 331 24.04 9.48 -5.26
C SER A 331 23.45 8.23 -4.63
N ALA A 332 23.18 7.19 -5.44
CA ALA A 332 22.74 5.88 -4.96
C ALA A 332 23.80 5.22 -4.06
N LYS A 333 25.08 5.25 -4.50
CA LYS A 333 26.19 4.78 -3.68
C LYS A 333 26.22 5.47 -2.30
N ASN A 334 26.13 6.79 -2.27
CA ASN A 334 26.11 7.55 -1.00
C ASN A 334 24.89 7.19 -0.14
N THR A 335 23.74 6.95 -0.75
CA THR A 335 22.53 6.51 -0.05
C THR A 335 22.76 5.19 0.67
N LEU A 336 23.25 4.15 -0.04
CA LEU A 336 23.42 2.82 0.52
C LEU A 336 24.64 2.71 1.47
N THR A 337 25.73 3.44 1.21
CA THR A 337 26.98 3.28 1.98
C THR A 337 27.13 4.27 3.14
N ARG A 338 26.28 5.30 3.21
CA ARG A 338 26.39 6.36 4.23
C ARG A 338 25.04 6.81 4.77
N LYS A 339 24.20 7.46 3.91
CA LYS A 339 23.02 8.23 4.38
C LYS A 339 21.96 7.36 5.04
N TRP A 340 21.69 6.19 4.46
CA TRP A 340 20.66 5.23 4.87
C TRP A 340 21.22 3.84 5.13
N HIS A 341 22.53 3.76 5.38
CA HIS A 341 23.22 2.48 5.54
C HIS A 341 22.58 1.61 6.62
N GLU A 342 22.43 2.17 7.81
CA GLU A 342 21.90 1.43 8.96
C GLU A 342 20.48 0.91 8.69
N GLU A 343 19.59 1.79 8.23
CA GLU A 343 18.19 1.48 8.04
C GLU A 343 17.94 0.53 6.85
N ILE A 344 18.78 0.59 5.82
CA ILE A 344 18.73 -0.35 4.68
C ILE A 344 19.24 -1.73 5.12
N PHE A 345 20.34 -1.78 5.86
CA PHE A 345 20.96 -3.06 6.24
C PHE A 345 20.30 -3.70 7.47
N ASN A 346 19.50 -2.98 8.25
CA ASN A 346 18.62 -3.56 9.27
C ASN A 346 17.65 -4.61 8.69
N TYR A 347 17.30 -4.52 7.41
CA TYR A 347 16.49 -5.53 6.72
C TYR A 347 17.12 -6.94 6.79
N PHE A 348 18.44 -7.05 6.85
CA PHE A 348 19.14 -8.34 6.84
C PHE A 348 19.39 -8.93 8.23
N GLU A 349 19.03 -8.22 9.30
CA GLU A 349 19.07 -8.73 10.66
C GLU A 349 18.00 -9.81 10.87
N PRO A 350 18.22 -10.77 11.79
CA PRO A 350 17.24 -11.79 12.13
C PRO A 350 15.89 -11.17 12.49
N ASN A 351 14.81 -11.74 11.96
CA ASN A 351 13.42 -11.32 12.21
C ASN A 351 13.09 -9.86 11.80
N ARG A 352 13.88 -9.25 10.90
CA ARG A 352 13.66 -7.88 10.40
C ARG A 352 13.41 -7.77 8.90
N ARG A 353 13.23 -8.89 8.20
CA ARG A 353 12.96 -8.91 6.74
C ARG A 353 11.53 -8.50 6.40
N PHE A 354 11.14 -7.33 6.86
CA PHE A 354 9.84 -6.74 6.58
C PHE A 354 9.91 -5.78 5.40
N THR A 355 8.80 -5.64 4.70
CA THR A 355 8.62 -4.69 3.60
C THR A 355 7.30 -3.94 3.75
N ASN A 356 7.18 -2.80 3.12
CA ASN A 356 5.95 -2.00 3.13
C ASN A 356 4.87 -2.53 2.17
N ALA A 357 5.05 -3.72 1.58
CA ALA A 357 4.10 -4.30 0.62
C ALA A 357 2.68 -4.46 1.18
N VAL A 358 2.55 -4.73 2.49
CA VAL A 358 1.25 -4.78 3.18
C VAL A 358 0.60 -3.41 3.18
N THR A 359 1.35 -2.38 3.53
CA THR A 359 0.88 -0.99 3.56
C THR A 359 0.47 -0.53 2.16
N GLU A 360 1.25 -0.86 1.12
CA GLU A 360 0.88 -0.58 -0.27
C GLU A 360 -0.43 -1.27 -0.69
N GLY A 361 -0.64 -2.53 -0.27
CA GLY A 361 -1.88 -3.27 -0.50
C GLY A 361 -3.08 -2.59 0.16
N LEU A 362 -2.94 -2.19 1.42
CA LEU A 362 -3.98 -1.47 2.17
C LEU A 362 -4.23 -0.07 1.57
N ASN A 363 -3.20 0.63 1.11
CA ASN A 363 -3.34 1.91 0.43
C ASN A 363 -4.17 1.80 -0.86
N ARG A 364 -3.98 0.72 -1.65
CA ARG A 364 -4.81 0.45 -2.84
C ARG A 364 -6.27 0.20 -2.45
N MET A 365 -6.51 -0.57 -1.40
CA MET A 365 -7.87 -0.80 -0.88
C MET A 365 -8.55 0.53 -0.50
N VAL A 366 -7.84 1.43 0.19
CA VAL A 366 -8.35 2.76 0.54
C VAL A 366 -8.63 3.61 -0.70
N GLU A 367 -7.77 3.56 -1.72
CA GLU A 367 -8.01 4.24 -3.00
C GLU A 367 -9.27 3.71 -3.70
N ASP A 368 -9.49 2.40 -3.71
CA ASP A 368 -10.68 1.79 -4.31
C ASP A 368 -11.94 2.19 -3.54
N MET A 369 -11.88 2.22 -2.20
CA MET A 369 -12.97 2.76 -1.37
C MET A 369 -13.26 4.23 -1.68
N SER A 370 -12.22 5.05 -1.89
CA SER A 370 -12.35 6.46 -2.25
C SER A 370 -13.02 6.64 -3.61
N ARG A 371 -12.61 5.85 -4.61
CA ARG A 371 -13.22 5.88 -5.97
C ARG A 371 -14.68 5.45 -5.94
N MET A 372 -15.02 4.37 -5.23
CA MET A 372 -16.40 3.90 -5.09
C MET A 372 -17.27 4.91 -4.36
N GLY A 373 -16.71 5.69 -3.46
CA GLY A 373 -17.43 6.64 -2.62
C GLY A 373 -17.87 7.93 -3.32
N ASN A 374 -17.37 8.21 -4.54
CA ASN A 374 -17.76 9.40 -5.35
C ASN A 374 -17.78 10.70 -4.54
N GLY A 375 -16.68 11.04 -3.86
CA GLY A 375 -16.56 12.30 -3.12
C GLY A 375 -16.76 12.16 -1.60
N TYR A 376 -16.36 11.06 -1.01
CA TYR A 376 -16.26 10.97 0.46
C TYR A 376 -15.36 12.06 1.01
N SER A 377 -15.77 12.67 2.16
CA SER A 377 -14.83 13.42 2.97
C SER A 377 -13.75 12.47 3.52
N PHE A 378 -12.63 13.05 3.92
CA PHE A 378 -11.56 12.26 4.53
C PHE A 378 -12.05 11.49 5.76
N GLU A 379 -12.83 12.10 6.62
CA GLU A 379 -13.34 11.50 7.86
C GLU A 379 -14.20 10.27 7.57
N ARG A 380 -15.06 10.33 6.55
CA ARG A 380 -15.89 9.18 6.14
C ARG A 380 -15.06 8.07 5.51
N LEU A 381 -14.09 8.43 4.67
CA LEU A 381 -13.19 7.45 4.07
C LEU A 381 -12.34 6.77 5.16
N ARG A 382 -11.79 7.55 6.11
CA ARG A 382 -11.03 7.04 7.25
C ARG A 382 -11.86 6.08 8.08
N ALA A 383 -13.07 6.48 8.49
CA ALA A 383 -13.96 5.63 9.29
C ALA A 383 -14.28 4.31 8.54
N ARG A 384 -14.58 4.39 7.24
CA ARG A 384 -14.84 3.22 6.42
C ARG A 384 -13.61 2.30 6.37
N ALA A 385 -12.43 2.82 6.10
CA ALA A 385 -11.20 2.04 6.00
C ALA A 385 -10.85 1.35 7.34
N LEU A 386 -11.09 2.01 8.47
CA LEU A 386 -10.80 1.45 9.80
C LEU A 386 -11.85 0.45 10.32
N TYR A 387 -13.13 0.58 9.91
CA TYR A 387 -14.22 -0.16 10.56
C TYR A 387 -15.04 -1.06 9.64
N SER A 388 -14.90 -1.03 8.31
CA SER A 388 -15.73 -1.83 7.39
C SER A 388 -15.67 -3.34 7.68
N ASP A 389 -14.48 -3.88 7.91
CA ASP A 389 -14.32 -5.32 8.18
C ASP A 389 -14.97 -5.75 9.48
N LYS A 390 -14.93 -4.87 10.51
CA LYS A 390 -15.57 -5.10 11.82
C LYS A 390 -17.09 -5.09 11.68
N VAL A 391 -17.62 -4.14 10.90
CA VAL A 391 -19.06 -4.06 10.62
C VAL A 391 -19.52 -5.29 9.85
N ALA A 392 -18.76 -5.72 8.82
CA ALA A 392 -19.07 -6.93 8.07
C ALA A 392 -19.09 -8.19 8.96
N ALA A 393 -18.13 -8.32 9.88
CA ALA A 393 -18.07 -9.43 10.84
C ALA A 393 -19.27 -9.43 11.80
N LEU A 394 -19.69 -8.25 12.29
CA LEU A 394 -20.88 -8.12 13.14
C LEU A 394 -22.16 -8.55 12.42
N VAL A 395 -22.34 -8.15 11.15
CA VAL A 395 -23.51 -8.54 10.33
C VAL A 395 -23.58 -10.06 10.17
N VAL A 396 -22.46 -10.71 9.87
CA VAL A 396 -22.39 -12.18 9.73
C VAL A 396 -22.75 -12.87 11.06
N TYR A 397 -22.21 -12.38 12.17
CA TYR A 397 -22.53 -12.93 13.49
C TYR A 397 -24.02 -12.80 13.82
N THR A 398 -24.63 -11.64 13.59
CA THR A 398 -26.06 -11.40 13.85
C THR A 398 -26.93 -12.32 12.98
N MET A 399 -26.63 -12.46 11.68
CA MET A 399 -27.37 -13.36 10.80
C MET A 399 -27.28 -14.83 11.26
N GLN A 400 -26.13 -15.25 11.78
CA GLN A 400 -25.96 -16.61 12.30
C GLN A 400 -26.73 -16.84 13.60
N THR A 401 -26.81 -15.83 14.47
CA THR A 401 -27.53 -15.93 15.76
C THR A 401 -29.05 -15.83 15.60
N GLU A 402 -29.55 -15.07 14.63
CA GLU A 402 -30.97 -14.96 14.32
C GLU A 402 -31.53 -16.16 13.56
N SER A 403 -30.70 -16.94 12.87
CA SER A 403 -31.11 -18.10 12.07
C SER A 403 -31.15 -19.44 12.83
N VAL A 404 -30.85 -19.48 14.13
CA VAL A 404 -30.90 -20.71 14.93
C VAL A 404 -32.23 -20.83 15.63
N PRO A 405 -33.17 -21.75 15.22
CA PRO A 405 -34.24 -22.20 16.09
C PRO A 405 -33.60 -22.94 17.26
N VAL A 406 -34.04 -22.64 18.46
CA VAL A 406 -33.60 -23.29 19.69
C VAL A 406 -33.82 -24.81 19.55
N ALA A 407 -32.77 -25.55 19.33
CA ALA A 407 -32.71 -26.99 19.45
C ALA A 407 -31.31 -27.40 19.91
N GLU A 408 -31.29 -27.94 21.14
CA GLU A 408 -30.30 -28.81 21.75
C GLU A 408 -28.83 -28.41 21.78
N GLU A 409 -28.31 -28.20 22.99
CA GLU A 409 -26.88 -28.01 23.29
C GLU A 409 -26.03 -29.17 22.76
N PRO A 410 -24.95 -28.88 22.05
CA PRO A 410 -23.83 -29.79 21.98
C PRO A 410 -22.66 -29.27 22.81
N SER A 411 -22.07 -30.22 23.52
CA SER A 411 -20.90 -30.13 24.38
C SER A 411 -19.75 -29.31 23.77
N CYS A 412 -19.19 -28.46 24.63
CA CYS A 412 -17.91 -27.80 24.54
C CYS A 412 -16.80 -28.68 23.97
N ASP A 413 -16.07 -28.20 22.93
CA ASP A 413 -14.61 -28.22 22.83
C ASP A 413 -14.16 -27.74 21.45
N LYS A 414 -13.74 -26.50 21.39
CA LYS A 414 -12.68 -25.85 20.59
C LYS A 414 -13.03 -24.42 20.19
N PRO A 415 -12.10 -23.45 20.38
CA PRO A 415 -12.33 -22.06 19.96
C PRO A 415 -12.33 -21.91 18.45
N PRO A 416 -13.15 -21.02 17.88
CA PRO A 416 -13.18 -20.79 16.43
C PRO A 416 -11.90 -20.09 15.97
N HIS A 417 -11.20 -20.72 15.05
CA HIS A 417 -10.13 -20.08 14.29
C HIS A 417 -10.71 -18.94 13.44
N ALA A 418 -10.15 -17.76 13.58
CA ALA A 418 -10.42 -16.62 12.70
C ALA A 418 -10.09 -16.99 11.25
N MET A 419 -11.12 -17.19 10.44
CA MET A 419 -10.94 -17.30 8.99
C MET A 419 -10.76 -15.90 8.42
N GLY A 420 -9.52 -15.57 8.09
CA GLY A 420 -9.20 -14.38 7.30
C GLY A 420 -9.75 -14.50 5.87
N TYR A 421 -10.34 -13.43 5.40
CA TYR A 421 -10.80 -13.23 4.01
C TYR A 421 -9.61 -13.14 3.04
N MET A 422 -8.87 -14.23 2.81
CA MET A 422 -7.76 -14.30 1.85
C MET A 422 -7.63 -15.69 1.19
N SER A 423 -8.74 -16.43 0.98
CA SER A 423 -8.66 -17.76 0.35
C SER A 423 -9.02 -17.80 -1.14
N LEU A 424 -9.03 -16.69 -1.88
CA LEU A 424 -9.33 -16.67 -3.31
C LEU A 424 -8.11 -16.42 -4.22
N LEU A 425 -6.89 -16.48 -3.70
CA LEU A 425 -5.69 -16.47 -4.55
C LEU A 425 -4.72 -17.59 -4.10
N SER A 426 -5.15 -18.84 -4.22
CA SER A 426 -4.23 -19.98 -4.18
C SER A 426 -3.58 -20.14 -5.56
N PHE A 427 -2.45 -19.48 -5.77
CA PHE A 427 -1.59 -19.81 -6.90
C PHE A 427 -0.83 -21.09 -6.59
N SER A 428 -1.17 -22.17 -7.31
CA SER A 428 -0.39 -23.39 -7.35
C SER A 428 1.00 -23.08 -7.92
N LYS A 429 2.05 -23.38 -7.14
CA LYS A 429 3.45 -23.24 -7.59
C LYS A 429 3.72 -24.21 -8.74
N PRO A 430 4.19 -23.78 -9.92
CA PRO A 430 4.67 -24.71 -10.92
C PRO A 430 5.98 -25.35 -10.43
N LYS A 431 6.04 -26.69 -10.46
CA LYS A 431 7.28 -27.44 -10.25
C LYS A 431 8.16 -27.24 -11.49
N VAL A 432 9.28 -26.54 -11.34
CA VAL A 432 10.29 -26.39 -12.38
C VAL A 432 11.38 -27.44 -12.14
N HIS A 433 11.63 -28.31 -13.12
CA HIS A 433 12.74 -29.25 -13.12
C HIS A 433 14.06 -28.51 -13.40
N TRP A 434 15.01 -28.64 -12.51
CA TRP A 434 16.30 -27.89 -12.51
C TRP A 434 17.39 -28.45 -13.43
N GLU A 435 17.19 -29.59 -14.06
CA GLU A 435 18.25 -30.29 -14.81
C GLU A 435 18.62 -29.65 -16.14
N THR A 436 17.81 -28.72 -16.66
CA THR A 436 18.05 -28.12 -18.01
C THR A 436 18.89 -26.85 -18.01
N VAL A 437 19.24 -26.29 -16.84
CA VAL A 437 19.95 -25.00 -16.73
C VAL A 437 21.46 -25.16 -16.57
N CYS A 438 21.96 -26.37 -16.30
CA CYS A 438 23.36 -26.62 -15.98
C CYS A 438 24.32 -26.74 -17.18
N SER A 439 23.86 -26.55 -18.41
CA SER A 439 24.71 -26.68 -19.61
C SER A 439 25.22 -25.35 -20.21
N MET A 440 25.06 -24.23 -19.51
CA MET A 440 25.56 -22.94 -19.96
C MET A 440 27.02 -22.72 -19.57
N LYS A 441 27.78 -22.03 -20.45
CA LYS A 441 29.20 -21.73 -20.22
C LYS A 441 29.42 -21.01 -18.88
N PRO A 442 30.51 -21.31 -18.13
CA PRO A 442 30.73 -20.85 -16.74
C PRO A 442 30.72 -19.32 -16.54
N GLU A 443 30.94 -18.53 -17.58
CA GLU A 443 30.94 -17.06 -17.54
C GLU A 443 29.55 -16.44 -17.41
N PHE A 444 28.48 -17.21 -17.64
CA PHE A 444 27.10 -16.74 -17.66
C PHE A 444 26.15 -17.57 -16.77
N ALA A 445 26.66 -18.56 -16.03
CA ALA A 445 25.83 -19.34 -15.14
C ALA A 445 25.42 -18.48 -13.91
N PRO A 446 24.11 -18.32 -13.64
CA PRO A 446 23.68 -17.64 -12.42
C PRO A 446 24.06 -18.48 -11.21
N GLN A 447 24.67 -17.87 -10.20
CA GLN A 447 24.82 -18.51 -8.91
C GLN A 447 23.44 -18.74 -8.29
N GLU A 448 23.15 -19.94 -7.80
CA GLU A 448 21.82 -20.43 -7.41
C GLU A 448 21.08 -19.53 -6.40
N ASP A 449 21.78 -18.76 -5.58
CA ASP A 449 21.18 -17.95 -4.51
C ASP A 449 20.62 -16.58 -4.96
N SER A 450 20.90 -16.14 -6.20
CA SER A 450 20.46 -14.82 -6.69
C SER A 450 19.02 -14.78 -7.23
N LEU A 451 18.36 -15.94 -7.34
CA LEU A 451 17.19 -16.10 -8.19
C LEU A 451 15.83 -16.01 -7.46
N LEU A 452 15.82 -16.09 -6.14
CA LEU A 452 14.55 -16.24 -5.40
C LEU A 452 13.89 -14.93 -4.93
N ALA A 453 14.62 -13.83 -4.82
CA ALA A 453 14.12 -12.61 -4.18
C ALA A 453 13.30 -11.67 -5.09
N PHE A 454 13.44 -11.77 -6.41
CA PHE A 454 12.83 -10.80 -7.36
C PHE A 454 11.63 -11.30 -8.15
N SER A 455 11.33 -12.61 -8.12
CA SER A 455 10.25 -13.18 -8.94
C SER A 455 8.83 -12.78 -8.52
N ASN A 456 8.67 -12.24 -7.32
CA ASN A 456 7.35 -11.90 -6.77
C ASN A 456 6.94 -10.42 -6.98
N TYR A 457 7.81 -9.58 -7.57
CA TYR A 457 7.56 -8.15 -7.71
C TYR A 457 7.45 -7.62 -9.15
N VAL A 458 7.67 -8.47 -10.14
CA VAL A 458 7.34 -8.10 -11.52
C VAL A 458 5.95 -8.64 -11.80
N ARG A 459 4.97 -7.75 -11.89
CA ARG A 459 3.66 -8.08 -12.45
C ARG A 459 3.88 -8.84 -13.75
N GLU A 460 3.22 -9.96 -13.90
CA GLU A 460 2.84 -10.50 -15.19
C GLU A 460 1.90 -9.47 -15.84
N ASP A 461 2.46 -8.42 -16.41
CA ASP A 461 1.73 -7.63 -17.39
C ASP A 461 1.60 -8.52 -18.61
N ASP A 462 0.35 -8.74 -18.97
CA ASP A 462 -0.16 -9.59 -20.03
C ASP A 462 0.68 -9.57 -21.30
N ASP A 463 0.76 -10.73 -21.93
CA ASP A 463 1.40 -11.01 -23.23
C ASP A 463 0.77 -10.27 -24.45
N ASN A 464 0.03 -9.19 -24.24
CA ASN A 464 -0.49 -8.33 -25.30
C ASN A 464 0.17 -6.95 -25.22
N GLY A 465 1.26 -6.85 -25.98
CA GLY A 465 1.94 -5.59 -26.18
C GLY A 465 1.09 -4.60 -26.96
N GLU A 466 0.71 -3.54 -26.29
CA GLU A 466 0.56 -2.18 -26.81
C GLU A 466 0.36 -1.24 -25.64
N CYS A 467 1.45 -0.75 -25.08
CA CYS A 467 1.40 0.36 -24.14
C CYS A 467 1.51 1.66 -24.95
N GLN A 468 0.39 2.32 -25.16
CA GLN A 468 0.37 3.70 -25.61
C GLN A 468 0.81 4.60 -24.47
N LEU A 469 2.04 5.08 -24.55
CA LEU A 469 2.52 6.19 -23.72
C LEU A 469 1.86 7.48 -24.22
N GLN A 470 0.93 8.01 -23.43
CA GLN A 470 0.52 9.40 -23.57
C GLN A 470 1.62 10.30 -23.00
N ASP A 471 2.26 11.05 -23.89
CA ASP A 471 3.18 12.13 -23.57
C ASP A 471 2.45 13.25 -22.83
N GLY A 472 2.62 13.30 -21.52
CA GLY A 472 2.24 14.44 -20.69
C GLY A 472 3.41 15.42 -20.59
N SER A 473 3.53 16.35 -21.53
CA SER A 473 4.42 17.49 -21.42
C SER A 473 3.86 18.46 -20.36
N CYS A 474 4.47 18.52 -19.19
CA CYS A 474 4.34 19.67 -18.28
C CYS A 474 5.38 20.72 -18.66
N ALA A 475 4.94 21.77 -19.31
CA ALA A 475 5.69 23.01 -19.43
C ALA A 475 5.68 23.70 -18.07
N ALA A 476 6.86 23.99 -17.53
CA ALA A 476 7.02 24.88 -16.39
C ALA A 476 7.02 26.32 -16.93
N GLU A 477 6.01 27.09 -16.59
CA GLU A 477 6.04 28.54 -16.71
C GLU A 477 6.80 29.14 -15.52
N GLU A 478 7.97 29.68 -15.79
CA GLU A 478 8.64 30.62 -14.88
C GLU A 478 7.88 31.96 -14.93
N GLN A 479 7.27 32.36 -13.83
CA GLN A 479 6.85 33.77 -13.63
C GLN A 479 7.88 34.47 -12.76
N GLU A 480 8.62 35.37 -13.39
CA GLU A 480 9.32 36.44 -12.72
C GLU A 480 8.29 37.40 -12.09
N VAL A 481 8.53 37.74 -10.84
CA VAL A 481 7.81 38.85 -10.16
C VAL A 481 8.84 39.91 -9.78
N GLU A 482 8.59 41.12 -10.29
CA GLU A 482 9.21 42.36 -9.84
C GLU A 482 8.96 42.63 -8.34
#